data_bbd41830de3129bf57dfba8574797773
#
_entry.id   bbd41830de3129bf57dfba8574797773
#
_cell.length_a   1.000
_cell.length_b   1.000
_cell.length_c   1.000
_cell.angle_alpha   90.00
_cell.angle_beta   90.00
_cell.angle_gamma   90.00
#
_symmetry.space_group_name_H-M   'P 1'
#
loop_
_entity.id
_entity.type
_entity.pdbx_description
1 polymer ?
#
loop_
_entity_poly.entity_id
_entity_poly.type
_entity_poly.pdbx_seq_one_letter_code
_entity_poly.pdbx_strand_id
1 'polypeptide(L)'
;MRFYNRGIKAHLLAAQHLIDDDHIVFTNFCGIGPIDLVRLNIQSGKSELFDVKTDKDDAHRPRDRSELQIKLGVKLIYVNLHKRTIRVEGRVEERRT
;
A
#
# COMPACT_ATOMS: atom_id res chain seq x y z
N MET A 1 -2.62 -12.29 17.82
CA MET A 1 -2.46 -12.65 16.39
C MET A 1 -1.03 -13.07 16.14
N ARG A 2 -0.88 -14.11 15.38
CA ARG A 2 0.46 -14.58 15.03
C ARG A 2 1.13 -13.58 14.12
N PHE A 3 2.45 -13.50 14.24
CA PHE A 3 3.24 -12.53 13.51
C PHE A 3 3.02 -12.59 11.99
N TYR A 4 3.07 -13.79 11.41
CA TYR A 4 2.89 -13.92 9.97
C TYR A 4 1.47 -13.60 9.51
N ASN A 5 0.47 -13.76 10.37
CA ASN A 5 -0.91 -13.45 10.00
C ASN A 5 -1.16 -11.94 9.94
N ARG A 6 -0.34 -11.17 10.63
CA ARG A 6 -0.48 -9.71 10.61
C ARG A 6 -0.26 -9.15 9.22
N GLY A 7 0.74 -9.65 8.53
CA GLY A 7 1.03 -9.19 7.18
C GLY A 7 -0.11 -9.49 6.21
N ILE A 8 -0.66 -10.70 6.30
CA ILE A 8 -1.77 -11.09 5.44
C ILE A 8 -2.99 -10.22 5.72
N LYS A 9 -3.30 -10.01 6.98
CA LYS A 9 -4.46 -9.21 7.35
C LYS A 9 -4.32 -7.76 6.90
N ALA A 10 -3.13 -7.18 7.08
CA ALA A 10 -2.85 -5.83 6.63
C ALA A 10 -3.02 -5.72 5.11
N HIS A 11 -2.53 -6.71 4.37
CA HIS A 11 -2.64 -6.75 2.92
C HIS A 11 -4.11 -6.76 2.48
N LEU A 12 -4.93 -7.61 3.12
CA LEU A 12 -6.35 -7.72 2.79
C LEU A 12 -7.11 -6.43 3.11
N LEU A 13 -6.80 -5.79 4.24
CA LEU A 13 -7.43 -4.54 4.60
C LEU A 13 -7.05 -3.41 3.65
N ALA A 14 -5.78 -3.37 3.23
CA ALA A 14 -5.32 -2.39 2.26
C ALA A 14 -6.05 -2.59 0.92
N ALA A 15 -6.15 -3.84 0.46
CA ALA A 15 -6.83 -4.13 -0.79
C ALA A 15 -8.29 -3.72 -0.72
N GLN A 16 -8.95 -4.03 0.39
CA GLN A 16 -10.34 -3.66 0.59
C GLN A 16 -10.53 -2.14 0.55
N HIS A 17 -9.60 -1.41 1.14
CA HIS A 17 -9.65 0.04 1.17
C HIS A 17 -9.53 0.64 -0.23
N LEU A 18 -8.75 0.00 -1.10
CA LEU A 18 -8.45 0.52 -2.43
C LEU A 18 -9.48 0.15 -3.50
N ILE A 19 -10.34 -0.82 -3.23
CA ILE A 19 -11.36 -1.26 -4.18
C ILE A 19 -12.57 -0.32 -4.14
N ASP A 20 -13.04 0.08 -5.30
CA ASP A 20 -14.32 0.79 -5.44
C ASP A 20 -14.85 0.58 -6.86
N ASP A 21 -15.90 1.32 -7.21
CA ASP A 21 -16.58 1.12 -8.51
C ASP A 21 -15.69 1.48 -9.70
N ASP A 22 -14.70 2.35 -9.49
CA ASP A 22 -13.84 2.82 -10.57
C ASP A 22 -12.46 2.18 -10.59
N HIS A 23 -12.17 1.32 -9.62
CA HIS A 23 -10.83 0.74 -9.48
C HIS A 23 -10.87 -0.76 -9.34
N ILE A 24 -9.93 -1.40 -10.02
CA ILE A 24 -9.64 -2.82 -9.83
C ILE A 24 -8.33 -2.91 -9.09
N VAL A 25 -8.24 -3.83 -8.14
CA VAL A 25 -7.02 -4.03 -7.36
C VAL A 25 -6.43 -5.38 -7.68
N PHE A 26 -5.15 -5.39 -8.04
CA PHE A 26 -4.39 -6.61 -8.30
C PHE A 26 -3.43 -6.83 -7.14
N THR A 27 -3.24 -8.07 -6.76
CA THR A 27 -2.33 -8.41 -5.68
C THR A 27 -1.15 -9.19 -6.22
N ASN A 28 0.02 -8.97 -5.64
CA ASN A 28 1.22 -9.71 -5.99
C ASN A 28 1.10 -11.12 -5.41
N PHE A 29 0.83 -12.08 -6.28
CA PHE A 29 0.59 -13.45 -5.88
C PHE A 29 1.80 -14.06 -5.17
N CYS A 30 3.00 -13.79 -5.65
CA CYS A 30 4.22 -14.37 -5.07
C CYS A 30 4.62 -13.73 -3.76
N GLY A 31 4.18 -12.51 -3.49
CA GLY A 31 4.55 -11.81 -2.27
C GLY A 31 5.99 -11.36 -2.22
N ILE A 32 6.67 -11.32 -3.35
CA ILE A 32 8.07 -10.94 -3.43
C ILE A 32 8.19 -9.73 -4.35
N GLY A 33 9.10 -8.86 -4.02
CA GLY A 33 9.39 -7.70 -4.87
C GLY A 33 8.88 -6.41 -4.27
N PRO A 34 9.05 -5.31 -4.99
CA PRO A 34 8.80 -3.97 -4.45
C PRO A 34 7.33 -3.54 -4.43
N ILE A 35 6.44 -4.33 -5.04
CA ILE A 35 5.04 -3.96 -5.19
C ILE A 35 4.15 -5.03 -4.61
N ASP A 36 3.27 -4.65 -3.68
CA ASP A 36 2.30 -5.58 -3.09
C ASP A 36 0.96 -5.54 -3.80
N LEU A 37 0.51 -4.34 -4.16
CA LEU A 37 -0.81 -4.12 -4.76
C LEU A 37 -0.70 -3.15 -5.91
N VAL A 38 -1.54 -3.35 -6.93
CA VAL A 38 -1.71 -2.40 -8.02
C VAL A 38 -3.17 -2.00 -8.07
N ARG A 39 -3.44 -0.70 -8.07
CA ARG A 39 -4.78 -0.16 -8.17
C ARG A 39 -4.95 0.47 -9.54
N LEU A 40 -5.84 -0.07 -10.34
CA LEU A 40 -6.07 0.39 -11.70
C LEU A 40 -7.39 1.14 -11.79
N ASN A 41 -7.32 2.38 -12.27
CA ASN A 41 -8.53 3.15 -12.55
C ASN A 41 -9.05 2.74 -13.91
N ILE A 42 -10.25 2.16 -13.98
CA ILE A 42 -10.79 1.62 -15.22
C ILE A 42 -11.28 2.71 -16.17
N GLN A 43 -11.49 3.91 -15.67
CA GLN A 43 -11.91 5.04 -16.49
C GLN A 43 -10.73 5.66 -17.22
N SER A 44 -9.66 5.95 -16.49
CA SER A 44 -8.51 6.65 -17.04
C SER A 44 -7.42 5.70 -17.56
N GLY A 45 -7.44 4.45 -17.11
CA GLY A 45 -6.37 3.51 -17.42
C GLY A 45 -5.11 3.71 -16.59
N LYS A 46 -5.13 4.65 -15.66
CA LYS A 46 -3.95 4.91 -14.82
C LYS A 46 -3.87 3.91 -13.68
N SER A 47 -2.64 3.54 -13.34
CA SER A 47 -2.41 2.61 -12.24
C SER A 47 -1.57 3.25 -11.16
N GLU A 48 -1.77 2.78 -9.93
CA GLU A 48 -0.99 3.18 -8.77
C GLU A 48 -0.41 1.93 -8.15
N LEU A 49 0.83 2.03 -7.69
CA LEU A 49 1.56 0.91 -7.12
C LEU A 49 1.73 1.12 -5.64
N PHE A 50 1.50 0.07 -4.84
CA PHE A 50 1.54 0.18 -3.38
C PHE A 50 2.39 -0.90 -2.75
N ASP A 51 3.07 -0.53 -1.65
CA ASP A 51 3.74 -1.43 -0.75
C ASP A 51 3.03 -1.32 0.60
N VAL A 52 2.56 -2.43 1.13
CA VAL A 52 1.76 -2.45 2.37
C VAL A 52 2.68 -2.60 3.57
N LYS A 53 2.51 -1.71 4.53
CA LYS A 53 3.25 -1.74 5.79
C LYS A 53 2.29 -1.78 6.96
N THR A 54 2.64 -2.45 8.03
CA THR A 54 1.85 -2.38 9.26
C THR A 54 2.33 -1.20 10.09
N ASP A 55 1.39 -0.56 10.76
CA ASP A 55 1.65 0.60 11.60
C ASP A 55 1.41 0.21 13.05
N LYS A 56 2.24 0.70 13.95
CA LYS A 56 2.02 0.50 15.37
C LYS A 56 1.29 1.70 15.91
N ASP A 57 0.54 1.48 16.98
CA ASP A 57 -0.36 2.49 17.51
C ASP A 57 0.29 3.84 17.76
N ASP A 58 1.44 3.85 18.37
CA ASP A 58 2.06 5.11 18.74
C ASP A 58 3.32 5.42 17.97
N ALA A 59 3.58 4.66 16.94
CA ALA A 59 4.83 4.83 16.23
C ALA A 59 4.57 5.06 14.77
N HIS A 60 4.37 6.29 14.41
CA HIS A 60 4.25 6.64 13.00
C HIS A 60 5.63 6.85 12.44
N ARG A 61 6.43 5.80 12.48
CA ARG A 61 7.75 5.91 11.96
C ARG A 61 7.68 5.85 10.45
N PRO A 62 8.14 6.87 9.74
CA PRO A 62 8.20 6.78 8.29
C PRO A 62 9.15 5.64 7.91
N ARG A 63 8.77 4.87 6.90
CA ARG A 63 9.62 3.83 6.37
C ARG A 63 10.16 4.29 5.04
N ASP A 64 11.43 4.01 4.81
CA ASP A 64 12.04 4.41 3.55
C ASP A 64 11.64 3.44 2.46
N ARG A 65 11.38 3.98 1.29
CA ARG A 65 11.21 3.17 0.10
C ARG A 65 12.59 2.86 -0.46
N SER A 66 12.73 1.68 -1.06
CA SER A 66 13.96 1.34 -1.75
C SER A 66 14.12 2.22 -2.98
N GLU A 67 15.34 2.25 -3.55
CA GLU A 67 15.57 3.00 -4.76
C GLU A 67 14.66 2.53 -5.89
N LEU A 68 14.45 1.22 -5.99
CA LEU A 68 13.57 0.67 -7.00
C LEU A 68 12.14 1.14 -6.81
N GLN A 69 11.67 1.15 -5.57
CA GLN A 69 10.31 1.63 -5.27
C GLN A 69 10.14 3.10 -5.62
N ILE A 70 11.14 3.92 -5.33
CA ILE A 70 11.09 5.34 -5.68
C ILE A 70 11.05 5.50 -7.20
N LYS A 71 11.89 4.75 -7.90
CA LYS A 71 11.95 4.81 -9.36
C LYS A 71 10.63 4.41 -9.99
N LEU A 72 9.95 3.41 -9.42
CA LEU A 72 8.69 2.93 -9.95
C LEU A 72 7.48 3.75 -9.49
N GLY A 73 7.68 4.68 -8.57
CA GLY A 73 6.59 5.48 -8.05
C GLY A 73 5.70 4.74 -7.09
N VAL A 74 6.26 3.78 -6.34
CA VAL A 74 5.50 2.99 -5.38
C VAL A 74 5.16 3.85 -4.17
N LYS A 75 3.90 3.82 -3.76
CA LYS A 75 3.42 4.51 -2.56
C LYS A 75 3.36 3.53 -1.41
N LEU A 76 3.62 4.03 -0.22
CA LEU A 76 3.46 3.20 0.97
C LEU A 76 2.04 3.37 1.50
N ILE A 77 1.41 2.23 1.82
CA ILE A 77 0.11 2.25 2.46
C ILE A 77 0.27 1.59 3.82
N TYR A 78 -0.08 2.31 4.87
CA TYR A 78 0.09 1.87 6.25
C TYR A 78 -1.22 1.41 6.82
N VAL A 79 -1.24 0.22 7.39
CA VAL A 79 -2.42 -0.36 8.00
C VAL A 79 -2.16 -0.53 9.49
N ASN A 80 -2.98 0.12 10.31
CA ASN A 80 -2.94 -0.07 11.75
C ASN A 80 -4.00 -1.11 12.10
N LEU A 81 -3.56 -2.32 12.43
CA LEU A 81 -4.47 -3.42 12.70
C LEU A 81 -5.27 -3.24 13.97
N HIS A 82 -4.70 -2.56 14.95
CA HIS A 82 -5.37 -2.34 16.22
C HIS A 82 -6.47 -1.29 16.08
N LYS A 83 -6.14 -0.14 15.52
CA LYS A 83 -7.10 0.95 15.34
C LYS A 83 -7.95 0.80 14.09
N ARG A 84 -7.59 -0.13 13.22
CA ARG A 84 -8.27 -0.40 11.95
C ARG A 84 -8.29 0.84 11.06
N THR A 85 -7.20 1.56 11.06
CA THR A 85 -7.05 2.75 10.23
C THR A 85 -6.03 2.51 9.13
N ILE A 86 -6.19 3.24 8.04
CA ILE A 86 -5.33 3.13 6.87
C ILE A 86 -4.93 4.53 6.46
N ARG A 87 -3.65 4.71 6.16
CA ARG A 87 -3.16 5.97 5.60
C ARG A 87 -2.21 5.68 4.45
N VAL A 88 -2.24 6.52 3.45
CA VAL A 88 -1.38 6.38 2.28
C VAL A 88 -0.34 7.50 2.31
N GLU A 89 0.93 7.12 2.14
CA GLU A 89 2.01 8.08 2.00
C GLU A 89 2.69 7.82 0.68
N GLY A 90 2.73 8.80 -0.14
CA GLY A 90 3.42 8.68 -1.37
C GLY A 90 4.31 9.87 -1.51
N ARG A 91 5.15 9.94 -2.46
CA ARG A 91 5.82 10.99 -2.72
C ARG A 91 5.16 11.81 -3.56
N VAL A 92 4.44 12.08 -3.60
CA VAL A 92 3.74 12.75 -4.40
C VAL A 92 3.81 14.08 -4.52
N GLU A 93 3.92 13.98 -4.17
CA GLU A 93 3.89 14.65 -4.14
C GLU A 93 4.69 15.43 -4.27
N GLU A 94 4.98 15.29 -4.15
CA GLU A 94 5.75 15.67 -4.25
C GLU A 94 6.10 16.22 -5.02
N ARG A 95 5.67 16.40 -5.36
CA ARG A 95 5.82 16.88 -6.12
C ARG A 95 5.74 17.57 -6.38
N ARG A 96 5.67 17.83 -6.49
CA ARG A 96 5.59 18.51 -6.91
C ARG A 96 5.55 18.87 -7.42
N THR A 97 5.48 18.98 -7.63
CA THR A 97 5.47 19.38 -8.26
C THR A 97 5.55 19.72 -8.55
#